data_64f14a79787c1350c2f0331157865b6d
#
_entry.id   64f14a79787c1350c2f0331157865b6d
#
_cell.length_a   1.000
_cell.length_b   1.000
_cell.length_c   1.000
_cell.angle_alpha   90.00
_cell.angle_beta   90.00
_cell.angle_gamma   90.00
#
_symmetry.space_group_name_H-M   'P 1'
#
loop_
_entity.id
_entity.type
_entity.pdbx_description
1 polymer ?
#
loop_
_entity_poly.entity_id
_entity_poly.type
_entity_poly.pdbx_seq_one_letter_code
_entity_poly.pdbx_strand_id
1 'polypeptide(L)'
;MQMTNILDLMDKEVIGLNGWVIGTVKNVMFDEKTWKIESFDVQLDGDVAKEFEMKKIFRSTHIPIDVRHVQGIGDKVALKTSKEDLMALAGTLSAS
;
A
#
# COMPACT_ATOMS: atom_id res chain seq x y z
N MET A 1 -23.79 5.64 -0.02
CA MET A 1 -22.43 5.79 -0.62
C MET A 1 -21.54 6.56 0.34
N GLN A 2 -20.43 5.96 0.72
CA GLN A 2 -19.47 6.63 1.56
C GLN A 2 -18.48 7.42 0.71
N MET A 3 -18.23 8.65 1.11
CA MET A 3 -17.22 9.48 0.47
C MET A 3 -16.11 9.72 1.46
N THR A 4 -14.88 9.46 1.03
CA THR A 4 -13.69 9.66 1.84
C THR A 4 -12.88 10.82 1.27
N ASN A 5 -12.54 11.76 2.13
CA ASN A 5 -11.69 12.87 1.75
C ASN A 5 -10.26 12.36 1.55
N ILE A 6 -9.60 12.78 0.47
CA ILE A 6 -8.23 12.37 0.19
C ILE A 6 -7.30 12.74 1.36
N LEU A 7 -7.53 13.90 1.98
CA LEU A 7 -6.72 14.32 3.13
C LEU A 7 -6.86 13.36 4.31
N ASP A 8 -8.02 12.72 4.45
CA ASP A 8 -8.24 11.75 5.51
C ASP A 8 -7.49 10.44 5.26
N LEU A 9 -7.13 10.16 4.01
CA LEU A 9 -6.33 8.99 3.66
C LEU A 9 -4.85 9.18 3.98
N MET A 10 -4.39 10.41 3.93
CA MET A 10 -2.97 10.71 4.15
C MET A 10 -2.58 10.36 5.57
N ASP A 11 -1.45 9.71 5.71
CA ASP A 11 -0.87 9.28 6.98
C ASP A 11 -1.66 8.19 7.72
N LYS A 12 -2.66 7.58 7.07
CA LYS A 12 -3.31 6.41 7.65
C LYS A 12 -2.39 5.20 7.56
N GLU A 13 -2.43 4.38 8.61
CA GLU A 13 -1.72 3.11 8.59
C GLU A 13 -2.37 2.16 7.59
N VAL A 14 -1.53 1.37 6.92
CA VAL A 14 -1.96 0.31 6.01
C VAL A 14 -1.67 -1.02 6.68
N ILE A 15 -2.70 -1.85 6.82
CA ILE A 15 -2.57 -3.17 7.43
C ILE A 15 -2.89 -4.25 6.40
N GLY A 16 -2.11 -5.32 6.45
CA GLY A 16 -2.35 -6.49 5.61
C GLY A 16 -3.48 -7.35 6.14
N LEU A 17 -3.79 -8.40 5.40
CA LEU A 17 -4.91 -9.31 5.70
C LEU A 17 -4.87 -9.86 7.12
N ASN A 18 -3.69 -10.12 7.65
CA ASN A 18 -3.51 -10.69 8.98
C ASN A 18 -3.33 -9.63 10.07
N GLY A 19 -3.61 -8.38 9.77
CA GLY A 19 -3.48 -7.29 10.74
C GLY A 19 -2.07 -6.74 10.91
N TRP A 20 -1.12 -7.18 10.10
CA TRP A 20 0.24 -6.65 10.15
C TRP A 20 0.28 -5.23 9.61
N VAL A 21 0.94 -4.34 10.33
CA VAL A 21 1.18 -2.98 9.86
C VAL A 21 2.22 -3.04 8.75
N ILE A 22 1.83 -2.62 7.54
CA ILE A 22 2.71 -2.61 6.37
C ILE A 22 3.41 -1.28 6.25
N GLY A 23 2.67 -0.19 6.47
CA GLY A 23 3.22 1.14 6.34
C GLY A 23 2.17 2.22 6.50
N THR A 24 2.43 3.35 5.88
CA THR A 24 1.60 4.55 6.00
C THR A 24 1.37 5.15 4.61
N VAL A 25 0.14 5.57 4.33
CA VAL A 25 -0.19 6.23 3.06
C VAL A 25 0.51 7.59 3.00
N LYS A 26 1.32 7.81 1.98
CA LYS A 26 2.01 9.09 1.79
C LYS A 26 1.56 9.83 0.54
N ASN A 27 0.93 9.13 -0.39
CA ASN A 27 0.40 9.78 -1.59
C ASN A 27 -0.73 8.95 -2.16
N VAL A 28 -1.56 9.59 -2.97
CA VAL A 28 -2.70 8.95 -3.64
C VAL A 28 -2.59 9.30 -5.11
N MET A 29 -2.56 8.27 -5.96
CA MET A 29 -2.45 8.44 -7.40
C MET A 29 -3.80 8.20 -8.04
N PHE A 30 -4.20 9.10 -8.91
CA PHE A 30 -5.48 8.96 -9.63
C PHE A 30 -5.27 9.14 -11.13
N ASP A 31 -6.18 8.55 -11.90
CA ASP A 31 -6.19 8.66 -13.36
C ASP A 31 -6.91 9.94 -13.74
N GLU A 32 -6.22 10.83 -14.45
CA GLU A 32 -6.77 12.10 -14.89
C GLU A 32 -7.97 11.96 -15.83
N LYS A 33 -8.03 10.88 -16.58
CA LYS A 33 -9.11 10.65 -17.55
C LYS A 33 -10.39 10.21 -16.88
N THR A 34 -10.29 9.30 -15.91
CA THR A 34 -11.45 8.72 -15.23
C THR A 34 -11.74 9.37 -13.90
N TRP A 35 -10.79 10.13 -13.35
CA TRP A 35 -10.85 10.74 -12.02
C TRP A 35 -11.01 9.70 -10.91
N LYS A 36 -10.52 8.48 -11.16
CA LYS A 36 -10.56 7.40 -10.18
C LYS A 36 -9.19 7.20 -9.56
N ILE A 37 -9.18 6.85 -8.29
CA ILE A 37 -7.97 6.52 -7.58
C ILE A 37 -7.46 5.17 -8.10
N GLU A 38 -6.20 5.13 -8.51
CA GLU A 38 -5.55 3.93 -9.05
C GLU A 38 -4.72 3.21 -8.00
N SER A 39 -3.96 3.96 -7.20
CA SER A 39 -3.04 3.36 -6.24
C SER A 39 -2.71 4.32 -5.12
N PHE A 40 -2.18 3.75 -4.05
CA PHE A 40 -1.62 4.50 -2.94
C PHE A 40 -0.10 4.31 -2.94
N ASP A 41 0.62 5.38 -2.68
CA ASP A 41 2.05 5.31 -2.40
C ASP A 41 2.19 5.12 -0.90
N VAL A 42 2.71 3.97 -0.49
CA VAL A 42 2.79 3.58 0.91
C VAL A 42 4.25 3.57 1.34
N GLN A 43 4.56 4.35 2.35
CA GLN A 43 5.87 4.30 2.98
C GLN A 43 5.89 3.09 3.91
N LEU A 44 6.82 2.18 3.66
CA LEU A 44 6.91 0.94 4.43
C LEU A 44 7.35 1.22 5.87
N ASP A 45 6.75 0.50 6.79
CA ASP A 45 7.22 0.47 8.18
C ASP A 45 8.65 -0.07 8.20
N GLY A 46 9.46 0.37 9.18
CA GLY A 46 10.88 0.05 9.22
C GLY A 46 11.19 -1.44 9.16
N ASP A 47 10.42 -2.24 9.91
CA ASP A 47 10.63 -3.70 9.93
C ASP A 47 10.27 -4.33 8.59
N VAL A 48 9.19 -3.86 7.96
CA VAL A 48 8.75 -4.35 6.66
C VAL A 48 9.75 -3.94 5.58
N ALA A 49 10.24 -2.70 5.65
CA ALA A 49 11.22 -2.19 4.70
C ALA A 49 12.51 -3.04 4.75
N LYS A 50 12.98 -3.37 5.96
CA LYS A 50 14.15 -4.22 6.14
C LYS A 50 13.94 -5.60 5.55
N GLU A 51 12.76 -6.17 5.76
CA GLU A 51 12.42 -7.49 5.24
C GLU A 51 12.42 -7.50 3.72
N PHE A 52 11.86 -6.46 3.11
CA PHE A 52 11.86 -6.30 1.64
C PHE A 52 13.29 -6.17 1.12
N GLU A 53 14.10 -5.35 1.81
CA GLU A 53 15.49 -5.13 1.43
C GLU A 53 16.33 -6.42 1.55
N MET A 54 16.17 -7.16 2.63
CA MET A 54 16.89 -8.42 2.84
C MET A 54 16.58 -9.44 1.76
N LYS A 55 15.38 -9.45 1.26
CA LYS A 55 14.99 -10.35 0.17
C LYS A 55 15.30 -9.77 -1.20
N LYS A 56 15.93 -8.59 -1.25
CA LYS A 56 16.28 -7.89 -2.48
C LYS A 56 15.09 -7.64 -3.39
N ILE A 57 13.91 -7.50 -2.78
CA ILE A 57 12.67 -7.30 -3.53
C ILE A 57 12.53 -5.84 -3.95
N PHE A 58 12.88 -4.93 -3.04
CA PHE A 58 12.65 -3.51 -3.27
C PHE A 58 13.64 -2.70 -2.43
N ARG A 59 14.30 -1.72 -3.06
CA ARG A 59 15.27 -0.86 -2.37
C ARG A 59 14.68 0.43 -1.84
N SER A 60 13.50 0.78 -2.33
CA SER A 60 12.81 1.99 -1.87
C SER A 60 12.08 1.71 -0.58
N THR A 61 11.88 2.76 0.22
CA THR A 61 11.03 2.68 1.41
C THR A 61 9.56 2.89 1.07
N HIS A 62 9.23 3.13 -0.19
CA HIS A 62 7.87 3.34 -0.66
C HIS A 62 7.52 2.28 -1.70
N ILE A 63 6.27 1.80 -1.66
CA ILE A 63 5.76 0.91 -2.70
C ILE A 63 4.38 1.41 -3.14
N PRO A 64 4.03 1.23 -4.43
CA PRO A 64 2.68 1.49 -4.88
C PRO A 64 1.78 0.30 -4.55
N ILE A 65 0.60 0.56 -4.03
CA ILE A 65 -0.39 -0.48 -3.77
C ILE A 65 -1.64 -0.13 -4.58
N ASP A 66 -2.00 -1.01 -5.51
CA ASP A 66 -3.17 -0.83 -6.36
C ASP A 66 -4.43 -0.83 -5.49
N VAL A 67 -5.37 0.06 -5.82
CA VAL A 67 -6.59 0.23 -5.05
C VAL A 67 -7.43 -1.05 -5.00
N ARG A 68 -7.31 -1.93 -5.97
CA ARG A 68 -8.04 -3.20 -5.99
C ARG A 68 -7.65 -4.14 -4.84
N HIS A 69 -6.51 -3.90 -4.21
CA HIS A 69 -6.07 -4.68 -3.05
C HIS A 69 -6.64 -4.16 -1.74
N VAL A 70 -7.40 -3.06 -1.79
CA VAL A 70 -7.99 -2.46 -0.60
C VAL A 70 -9.33 -3.13 -0.30
N GLN A 71 -9.47 -3.65 0.92
CA GLN A 71 -10.71 -4.25 1.38
C GLN A 71 -11.64 -3.19 1.95
N GLY A 72 -11.09 -2.25 2.69
CA GLY A 72 -11.88 -1.20 3.31
C GLY A 72 -11.01 -0.11 3.91
N ILE A 73 -11.62 1.04 4.16
CA ILE A 73 -10.97 2.20 4.73
C ILE A 73 -11.78 2.64 5.94
N GLY A 74 -11.15 2.63 7.09
CA GLY A 74 -11.70 3.16 8.33
C GLY A 74 -10.63 3.97 9.01
N ASP A 75 -10.33 3.67 10.27
CA ASP A 75 -9.19 4.27 10.96
C ASP A 75 -7.88 3.88 10.29
N LYS A 76 -7.88 2.72 9.64
CA LYS A 76 -6.72 2.20 8.90
C LYS A 76 -7.18 1.74 7.52
N VAL A 77 -6.23 1.66 6.60
CA VAL A 77 -6.50 1.09 5.28
C VAL A 77 -6.24 -0.41 5.38
N ALA A 78 -7.30 -1.20 5.27
CA ALA A 78 -7.21 -2.65 5.36
C ALA A 78 -7.10 -3.25 3.95
N LEU A 79 -6.11 -4.11 3.75
CA LEU A 79 -5.88 -4.76 2.48
C LEU A 79 -6.48 -6.17 2.46
N LYS A 80 -6.81 -6.63 1.26
CA LYS A 80 -7.20 -8.03 1.01
C LYS A 80 -5.99 -8.95 0.95
N THR A 81 -4.81 -8.36 0.89
CA THR A 81 -3.55 -9.03 0.59
C THR A 81 -2.73 -9.16 1.86
N SER A 82 -2.14 -10.32 2.08
CA SER A 82 -1.21 -10.52 3.19
C SER A 82 0.12 -9.83 2.88
N LYS A 83 0.94 -9.66 3.93
CA LYS A 83 2.28 -9.11 3.76
C LYS A 83 3.10 -9.98 2.79
N GLU A 84 3.00 -11.28 2.92
CA GLU A 84 3.74 -12.22 2.08
C GLU A 84 3.34 -12.11 0.61
N ASP A 85 2.04 -12.01 0.35
CA ASP A 85 1.53 -11.85 -1.02
C ASP A 85 1.94 -10.51 -1.59
N LEU A 86 1.94 -9.46 -0.76
CA LEU A 86 2.38 -8.14 -1.17
C LEU A 86 3.86 -8.15 -1.55
N MET A 87 4.68 -8.85 -0.77
CA MET A 87 6.10 -9.01 -1.06
C MET A 87 6.31 -9.73 -2.40
N ALA A 88 5.50 -10.75 -2.67
CA ALA A 88 5.56 -11.47 -3.94
C ALA A 88 5.22 -10.56 -5.12
N LEU A 89 4.20 -9.72 -4.97
CA LEU A 89 3.83 -8.75 -6.00
C LEU A 89 4.94 -7.73 -6.22
N ALA A 90 5.52 -7.21 -5.14
CA ALA A 90 6.62 -6.24 -5.22
C ALA A 90 7.84 -6.87 -5.89
N GLY A 91 8.11 -8.13 -5.59
CA GLY A 91 9.20 -8.87 -6.23
C GLY A 91 9.00 -9.02 -7.73
N THR A 92 7.77 -9.29 -8.14
CA THR A 92 7.42 -9.38 -9.56
C THR A 92 7.63 -8.04 -10.25
N LEU A 93 7.22 -6.94 -9.61
CA LEU A 93 7.43 -5.61 -10.16
C LEU A 93 8.91 -5.25 -10.24
N SER A 94 9.69 -5.65 -9.25
CA SER A 94 11.14 -5.38 -9.21
C SER A 94 11.91 -6.17 -10.26
N ALA A 95 11.39 -7.33 -10.64
CA ALA A 95 12.07 -8.22 -11.58
C ALA A 95 11.93 -7.78 -13.03
N SER A 96 11.04 -6.83 -13.31
CA SER A 96 10.79 -6.37 -14.68
C SER A 96 11.76 -5.29 -15.17
#